data_62b7e02da8da6c2ce88b895e7bcb78a4
#
_entry.id   62b7e02da8da6c2ce88b895e7bcb78a4
#
_cell.length_a   1.000
_cell.length_b   1.000
_cell.length_c   1.000
_cell.angle_alpha   90.00
_cell.angle_beta   90.00
_cell.angle_gamma   90.00
#
_symmetry.space_group_name_H-M   'P 1'
#
loop_
_entity.id
_entity.type
_entity.pdbx_description
1 polymer ?
#
loop_
_entity_poly.entity_id
_entity_poly.type
_entity_poly.pdbx_seq_one_letter_code
_entity_poly.pdbx_strand_id
1 'polypeptide(L)'
;MVQEVSAQPASGPGRPLAEVTVLDLTRVRSGPTAVRQLADWGAQVIKIEMPTGADGEPVGGPRSGPDFQNLHRNKRSITLDLKAPEGLAVFRRRAERAA
;
A
#
# COMPACT_ATOMS: atom_id res chain seq x y z
N MET A 1 -1.47 -15.11 -5.67
CA MET A 1 -1.66 -15.22 -4.22
C MET A 1 -1.78 -13.83 -3.58
N VAL A 2 -2.68 -13.71 -2.66
CA VAL A 2 -2.90 -12.44 -1.93
C VAL A 2 -2.41 -12.63 -0.50
N GLN A 3 -1.55 -11.73 -0.05
CA GLN A 3 -1.06 -11.71 1.32
C GLN A 3 -1.25 -10.29 1.88
N GLU A 4 -1.93 -10.18 2.99
CA GLU A 4 -2.14 -8.91 3.66
C GLU A 4 -1.31 -8.86 4.93
N VAL A 5 -0.52 -7.79 5.06
CA VAL A 5 0.23 -7.49 6.28
C VAL A 5 -0.28 -6.14 6.78
N SER A 6 -0.74 -6.12 8.03
CA SER A 6 -1.35 -4.94 8.60
C SER A 6 -0.42 -4.30 9.62
N ALA A 7 0.04 -3.08 9.35
CA ALA A 7 0.65 -2.25 10.37
C ALA A 7 -0.43 -1.72 11.30
N GLN A 8 -0.04 -1.20 12.48
CA GLN A 8 -1.00 -0.54 13.37
C GLN A 8 -1.59 0.66 12.65
N PRO A 9 -2.89 0.66 12.37
CA PRO A 9 -3.46 1.71 11.57
C PRO A 9 -3.61 3.01 12.35
N ALA A 10 -3.24 4.11 11.70
CA ALA A 10 -3.66 5.42 12.13
C ALA A 10 -5.13 5.68 11.79
N SER A 11 -5.71 4.83 10.94
CA SER A 11 -7.12 4.92 10.57
C SER A 11 -8.04 4.50 11.71
N GLY A 12 -9.22 5.04 11.75
CA GLY A 12 -10.23 4.71 12.74
C GLY A 12 -11.13 5.89 13.04
N PRO A 13 -12.18 5.68 13.86
CA PRO A 13 -13.11 6.76 14.22
C PRO A 13 -12.37 7.95 14.82
N GLY A 14 -12.76 9.16 14.41
CA GLY A 14 -12.19 10.40 14.93
C GLY A 14 -10.98 10.91 14.16
N ARG A 15 -10.49 10.17 13.17
CA ARG A 15 -9.43 10.66 12.30
C ARG A 15 -10.02 11.39 11.10
N PRO A 16 -9.39 12.48 10.61
CA PRO A 16 -9.96 13.29 9.52
C PRO A 16 -10.27 12.49 8.25
N LEU A 17 -9.45 11.51 7.90
CA LEU A 17 -9.62 10.74 6.67
C LEU A 17 -10.08 9.30 6.94
N ALA A 18 -10.75 9.06 8.06
CA ALA A 18 -11.12 7.71 8.50
C ALA A 18 -11.98 6.96 7.47
N GLU A 19 -12.75 7.66 6.67
CA GLU A 19 -13.63 7.04 5.68
C GLU A 19 -13.01 6.92 4.29
N VAL A 20 -11.76 7.38 4.13
CA VAL A 20 -11.07 7.34 2.85
C VAL A 20 -10.24 6.08 2.76
N THR A 21 -10.43 5.33 1.67
CA THR A 21 -9.58 4.18 1.35
C THR A 21 -8.73 4.52 0.14
N VAL A 22 -7.43 4.29 0.27
CA VAL A 22 -6.44 4.59 -0.78
C VAL A 22 -5.75 3.30 -1.19
N LEU A 23 -5.67 3.06 -2.50
CA LEU A 23 -4.83 2.00 -3.04
C LEU A 23 -3.52 2.62 -3.51
N ASP A 24 -2.44 2.20 -2.88
CA ASP A 24 -1.12 2.79 -3.08
C ASP A 24 -0.29 1.96 -4.04
N LEU A 25 -0.07 2.47 -5.24
CA LEU A 25 0.77 1.84 -6.26
C LEU A 25 2.13 2.51 -6.36
N THR A 26 2.45 3.42 -5.45
CA THR A 26 3.68 4.21 -5.51
C THR A 26 4.89 3.38 -5.10
N ARG A 27 6.07 3.76 -5.60
CA ARG A 27 7.30 2.98 -5.37
C ARG A 27 8.46 3.82 -4.86
N VAL A 28 8.59 5.06 -5.29
CA VAL A 28 9.77 5.90 -5.05
C VAL A 28 9.34 7.21 -4.41
N ARG A 29 10.11 7.62 -3.49
CA ARG A 29 10.07 8.78 -2.57
C ARG A 29 8.87 9.71 -2.57
N SER A 30 8.61 10.49 -3.63
CA SER A 30 7.56 11.51 -3.57
C SER A 30 6.16 10.92 -3.51
N GLY A 31 5.90 9.86 -4.30
CA GLY A 31 4.63 9.15 -4.25
C GLY A 31 4.35 8.53 -2.89
N PRO A 32 5.26 7.68 -2.37
CA PRO A 32 5.08 7.09 -1.04
C PRO A 32 4.96 8.12 0.06
N THR A 33 5.69 9.23 -0.02
CA THR A 33 5.60 10.30 0.98
C THR A 33 4.22 10.95 0.96
N ALA A 34 3.68 11.24 -0.22
CA ALA A 34 2.34 11.82 -0.32
C ALA A 34 1.28 10.87 0.25
N VAL A 35 1.35 9.61 -0.08
CA VAL A 35 0.38 8.63 0.42
C VAL A 35 0.55 8.41 1.93
N ARG A 36 1.78 8.44 2.43
CA ARG A 36 2.02 8.36 3.87
C ARG A 36 1.32 9.49 4.62
N GLN A 37 1.30 10.70 4.05
CA GLN A 37 0.56 11.80 4.67
C GLN A 37 -0.91 11.47 4.83
N LEU A 38 -1.51 10.87 3.81
CA LEU A 38 -2.92 10.45 3.90
C LEU A 38 -3.12 9.40 4.99
N ALA A 39 -2.19 8.45 5.10
CA ALA A 39 -2.24 7.42 6.14
C ALA A 39 -2.11 8.03 7.54
N ASP A 40 -1.20 8.97 7.71
CA ASP A 40 -0.98 9.62 9.01
C ASP A 40 -2.23 10.40 9.46
N TRP A 41 -3.03 10.90 8.52
CA TRP A 41 -4.28 11.60 8.82
C TRP A 41 -5.50 10.68 8.91
N GLY A 42 -5.27 9.39 8.88
CA GLY A 42 -6.31 8.41 9.19
C GLY A 42 -6.89 7.64 8.01
N ALA A 43 -6.47 7.93 6.77
CA ALA A 43 -6.93 7.15 5.64
C ALA A 43 -6.51 5.69 5.76
N GLN A 44 -7.37 4.79 5.32
CA GLN A 44 -7.02 3.38 5.21
C GLN A 44 -6.23 3.19 3.92
N VAL A 45 -4.94 3.01 4.04
CA VAL A 45 -4.05 2.86 2.89
C VAL A 45 -3.65 1.41 2.73
N ILE A 46 -3.86 0.87 1.54
CA ILE A 46 -3.47 -0.49 1.18
C ILE A 46 -2.41 -0.38 0.09
N LYS A 47 -1.17 -0.72 0.45
CA LYS A 47 -0.06 -0.73 -0.49
C LYS A 47 -0.11 -1.99 -1.33
N ILE A 48 -0.09 -1.82 -2.64
CA ILE A 48 -0.05 -2.94 -3.58
C ILE A 48 1.41 -3.21 -3.92
N GLU A 49 1.89 -4.39 -3.58
CA GLU A 49 3.28 -4.78 -3.80
C GLU A 49 3.37 -5.91 -4.80
N MET A 50 4.43 -5.90 -5.61
CA MET A 50 4.72 -7.01 -6.49
C MET A 50 5.23 -8.22 -5.69
N PRO A 51 4.98 -9.45 -6.16
CA PRO A 51 5.54 -10.64 -5.52
C PRO A 51 7.06 -10.58 -5.48
N THR A 52 7.64 -11.04 -4.38
CA THR A 52 9.09 -11.06 -4.19
C THR A 52 9.75 -11.95 -5.24
N GLY A 53 10.82 -11.46 -5.86
CA GLY A 53 11.59 -12.21 -6.84
C GLY A 53 11.04 -12.18 -8.25
N ALA A 54 9.88 -11.58 -8.48
CA ALA A 54 9.28 -11.52 -9.81
C ALA A 54 10.06 -10.58 -10.74
N ASP A 55 10.51 -9.43 -10.23
CA ASP A 55 11.18 -8.39 -11.01
C ASP A 55 12.49 -7.94 -10.38
N GLY A 56 13.12 -8.75 -9.54
CA GLY A 56 14.37 -8.40 -8.88
C GLY A 56 14.14 -7.53 -7.65
N GLU A 57 15.15 -6.71 -7.34
CA GLU A 57 15.12 -5.90 -6.13
C GLU A 57 14.04 -4.82 -6.17
N PRO A 58 13.34 -4.59 -5.08
CA PRO A 58 12.36 -3.52 -5.02
C PRO A 58 13.01 -2.15 -5.13
N VAL A 59 12.36 -1.28 -5.87
CA VAL A 59 12.79 0.11 -5.99
C VAL A 59 12.57 0.81 -4.64
N GLY A 60 13.56 1.51 -4.15
CA GLY A 60 13.48 2.20 -2.86
C GLY A 60 14.15 1.46 -1.72
N GLY A 61 14.85 0.38 -2.04
CA GLY A 61 15.63 -0.37 -1.06
C GLY A 61 14.91 -1.55 -0.45
N PRO A 62 15.60 -2.29 0.42
CA PRO A 62 15.01 -3.49 1.02
C PRO A 62 13.85 -3.15 1.94
N ARG A 63 12.89 -4.06 1.98
CA ARG A 63 11.67 -3.91 2.76
C ARG A 63 11.92 -3.69 4.25
N SER A 64 12.97 -4.28 4.77
CA SER A 64 13.39 -4.12 6.16
C SER A 64 14.24 -2.87 6.38
N GLY A 65 14.60 -2.14 5.33
CA GLY A 65 15.45 -0.97 5.43
C GLY A 65 14.72 0.24 5.99
N PRO A 66 15.48 1.23 6.50
CA PRO A 66 14.88 2.41 7.12
C PRO A 66 14.07 3.26 6.15
N ASP A 67 14.48 3.36 4.90
CA ASP A 67 13.73 4.12 3.90
C ASP A 67 12.33 3.54 3.70
N PHE A 68 12.25 2.23 3.49
CA PHE A 68 10.97 1.56 3.30
C PHE A 68 10.08 1.74 4.53
N GLN A 69 10.62 1.51 5.71
CA GLN A 69 9.86 1.60 6.95
C GLN A 69 9.31 3.01 7.17
N ASN A 70 10.12 4.03 6.87
CA ASN A 70 9.70 5.42 7.05
C ASN A 70 8.66 5.83 6.00
N LEU A 71 8.85 5.46 4.73
CA LEU A 71 7.97 5.87 3.65
C LEU A 71 6.60 5.18 3.69
N HIS A 72 6.53 4.00 4.29
CA HIS A 72 5.32 3.18 4.24
C HIS A 72 4.69 2.91 5.60
N ARG A 73 5.02 3.71 6.59
CA ARG A 73 4.39 3.58 7.91
C ARG A 73 2.88 3.83 7.83
N ASN A 74 2.14 3.17 8.71
CA ASN A 74 0.68 3.27 8.81
C ASN A 74 -0.07 2.75 7.59
N LYS A 75 0.60 2.04 6.70
CA LYS A 75 -0.03 1.41 5.54
C LYS A 75 -0.18 -0.09 5.77
N ARG A 76 -1.26 -0.64 5.27
CA ARG A 76 -1.38 -2.09 5.09
C ARG A 76 -0.75 -2.47 3.78
N SER A 77 -0.45 -3.75 3.62
CA SER A 77 0.19 -4.25 2.40
C SER A 77 -0.53 -5.48 1.88
N ILE A 78 -0.65 -5.56 0.57
CA ILE A 78 -1.18 -6.73 -0.10
C ILE A 78 -0.29 -7.00 -1.31
N THR A 79 0.05 -8.27 -1.52
CA THR A 79 0.87 -8.67 -2.65
C THR A 79 -0.01 -9.12 -3.80
N LEU A 80 0.12 -8.48 -4.94
CA LEU A 80 -0.62 -8.80 -6.15
C LEU A 80 0.31 -8.76 -7.36
N ASP A 81 0.22 -9.76 -8.22
CA ASP A 81 0.87 -9.72 -9.52
C ASP A 81 -0.07 -9.07 -10.52
N LEU A 82 0.11 -7.78 -10.77
CA LEU A 82 -0.74 -7.03 -11.68
C LEU A 82 -0.52 -7.41 -13.15
N LYS A 83 0.53 -8.17 -13.44
CA LYS A 83 0.78 -8.71 -14.78
C LYS A 83 -0.05 -9.97 -15.04
N ALA A 84 -0.53 -10.62 -13.99
CA ALA A 84 -1.40 -11.79 -14.12
C ALA A 84 -2.86 -11.37 -14.14
N PRO A 85 -3.71 -12.01 -14.96
CA PRO A 85 -5.13 -11.65 -15.04
C PRO A 85 -5.86 -11.74 -13.71
N GLU A 86 -5.53 -12.73 -12.89
CA GLU A 86 -6.13 -12.92 -11.57
C GLU A 86 -5.79 -11.78 -10.62
N GLY A 87 -4.53 -11.38 -10.60
CA GLY A 87 -4.07 -10.26 -9.76
C GLY A 87 -4.72 -8.96 -10.18
N LEU A 88 -4.80 -8.71 -11.48
CA LEU A 88 -5.43 -7.51 -11.99
C LEU A 88 -6.93 -7.48 -11.66
N ALA A 89 -7.61 -8.64 -11.72
CA ALA A 89 -9.02 -8.72 -11.37
C ALA A 89 -9.25 -8.39 -9.88
N VAL A 90 -8.38 -8.86 -9.00
CA VAL A 90 -8.45 -8.51 -7.57
C VAL A 90 -8.25 -7.02 -7.37
N PHE A 91 -7.27 -6.43 -8.04
CA PHE A 91 -7.02 -5.00 -7.96
C PHE A 91 -8.24 -4.19 -8.39
N ARG A 92 -8.86 -4.55 -9.51
CA ARG A 92 -10.05 -3.85 -10.01
C ARG A 92 -11.20 -3.88 -9.03
N ARG A 93 -11.43 -5.02 -8.37
CA ARG A 93 -12.47 -5.13 -7.34
C ARG A 93 -12.18 -4.24 -6.15
N ARG A 94 -10.91 -4.16 -5.75
CA ARG A 94 -10.51 -3.25 -4.66
C ARG A 94 -10.70 -1.79 -5.06
N ALA A 95 -10.37 -1.44 -6.29
CA ALA A 95 -10.54 -0.07 -6.77
C ALA A 95 -12.01 0.36 -6.80
N GLU A 96 -12.89 -0.52 -7.19
CA GLU A 96 -14.33 -0.25 -7.15
C GLU A 96 -14.83 0.04 -5.74
N ARG A 97 -14.32 -0.68 -4.75
CA ARG A 97 -14.71 -0.48 -3.36
C ARG A 97 -14.08 0.77 -2.74
N ALA A 98 -12.91 1.17 -3.24
CA ALA A 98 -12.23 2.37 -2.75
C ALA A 98 -12.92 3.65 -3.23
N ALA A 99 -13.58 3.59 -4.37
CA ALA A 99 -14.36 4.72 -4.87
C ALA A 99 -15.71 4.84 -4.13
#